data_337e78da6abc059b8ed78fb8dfb632a9
#
_entry.id   337e78da6abc059b8ed78fb8dfb632a9
#
_cell.length_a   1.000
_cell.length_b   1.000
_cell.length_c   1.000
_cell.angle_alpha   90.00
_cell.angle_beta   90.00
_cell.angle_gamma   90.00
#
_symmetry.space_group_name_H-M   'P 1'
#
loop_
_entity.id
_entity.type
_entity.pdbx_description
1 polymer ?
#
loop_
_entity_poly.entity_id
_entity_poly.type
_entity_poly.pdbx_seq_one_letter_code
_entity_poly.pdbx_strand_id
1 'polypeptide(L)'
;MAGYKVEICGVNTAELPLLKAKEKEELLKKIKQGDANAREQFIKGNLRLVLSIVQRFNQSNENIDDLFQIGCIGMIKAIDNFDLSQNVQFSTYAVPMILGEIKRYLRDNNSIRVSRSMRDTAYKAIYTKEKLTKLRQKEPTINEIASEIGVPKEDIVLALEAVQTPVSLYEPVYNDGGDTLYVLDQVSDKKDCEENWVSRISLKEAVEKLSPREKRIITMRF
;
A
#
# COMPACT_ATOMS: atom_id res chain seq x y z
N MET A 1 14.75 -32.02 2.74
CA MET A 1 14.25 -30.64 2.93
C MET A 1 12.80 -30.63 2.51
N ALA A 2 11.87 -30.53 3.47
CA ALA A 2 10.44 -30.48 3.19
C ALA A 2 10.14 -29.14 2.49
N GLY A 3 9.77 -29.21 1.20
CA GLY A 3 9.34 -28.04 0.46
C GLY A 3 8.06 -27.50 1.08
N TYR A 4 8.09 -26.27 1.57
CA TYR A 4 6.87 -25.55 1.92
C TYR A 4 6.02 -25.47 0.64
N LYS A 5 4.91 -26.21 0.61
CA LYS A 5 3.88 -26.02 -0.40
C LYS A 5 3.23 -24.66 -0.14
N VAL A 6 3.75 -23.64 -0.78
CA VAL A 6 3.09 -22.34 -0.80
C VAL A 6 2.23 -22.30 -2.04
N GLU A 7 0.93 -22.38 -1.86
CA GLU A 7 -0.04 -22.13 -2.92
C GLU A 7 -0.24 -20.62 -3.01
N ILE A 8 0.10 -20.03 -4.14
CA ILE A 8 -0.04 -18.60 -4.41
C ILE A 8 -0.99 -18.46 -5.60
N CYS A 9 -2.07 -17.71 -5.45
CA CYS A 9 -3.11 -17.54 -6.47
C CYS A 9 -3.65 -18.86 -7.05
N GLY A 10 -3.77 -19.92 -6.24
CA GLY A 10 -4.20 -21.23 -6.72
C GLY A 10 -3.14 -21.99 -7.55
N VAL A 11 -1.93 -21.47 -7.65
CA VAL A 11 -0.82 -22.11 -8.37
C VAL A 11 0.08 -22.84 -7.38
N ASN A 12 0.24 -24.15 -7.56
CA ASN A 12 1.20 -24.93 -6.78
C ASN A 12 2.63 -24.57 -7.22
N THR A 13 3.35 -23.85 -6.38
CA THR A 13 4.70 -23.36 -6.68
C THR A 13 5.75 -24.48 -6.83
N ALA A 14 5.47 -25.68 -6.30
CA ALA A 14 6.35 -26.83 -6.40
C ALA A 14 6.33 -27.49 -7.79
N GLU A 15 5.21 -27.38 -8.53
CA GLU A 15 4.97 -28.03 -9.82
C GLU A 15 5.27 -27.14 -11.02
N LEU A 16 5.78 -25.94 -10.80
CA LEU A 16 6.07 -24.99 -11.89
C LEU A 16 7.17 -25.55 -12.81
N PRO A 17 6.95 -25.57 -14.13
CA PRO A 17 7.90 -26.09 -15.09
C PRO A 17 9.18 -25.26 -15.11
N LEU A 18 10.30 -25.94 -15.33
CA LEU A 18 11.62 -25.34 -15.51
C LEU A 18 12.01 -25.43 -16.97
N LEU A 19 12.19 -24.28 -17.62
CA LEU A 19 12.66 -24.22 -19.00
C LEU A 19 14.20 -24.15 -19.04
N LYS A 20 14.80 -24.99 -19.88
CA LYS A 20 16.24 -24.93 -20.19
C LYS A 20 16.56 -23.70 -21.05
N ALA A 21 17.82 -23.26 -21.06
CA ALA A 21 18.24 -22.07 -21.80
C ALA A 21 17.90 -22.13 -23.29
N LYS A 22 18.14 -23.27 -23.95
CA LYS A 22 17.82 -23.49 -25.37
C LYS A 22 16.31 -23.40 -25.65
N GLU A 23 15.49 -24.01 -24.80
CA GLU A 23 14.03 -23.97 -24.91
C GLU A 23 13.50 -22.54 -24.78
N LYS A 24 14.09 -21.72 -23.90
CA LYS A 24 13.75 -20.31 -23.73
C LYS A 24 13.98 -19.51 -25.01
N GLU A 25 15.13 -19.72 -25.67
CA GLU A 25 15.45 -19.03 -26.94
C GLU A 25 14.51 -19.45 -28.09
N GLU A 26 14.20 -20.75 -28.20
CA GLU A 26 13.26 -21.26 -29.20
C GLU A 26 11.84 -20.69 -28.99
N LEU A 27 11.36 -20.69 -27.74
CA LEU A 27 10.06 -20.12 -27.40
C LEU A 27 10.01 -18.62 -27.70
N LEU A 28 11.06 -17.87 -27.35
CA LEU A 28 11.12 -16.43 -27.65
C LEU A 28 11.08 -16.15 -29.16
N LYS A 29 11.72 -16.98 -30.00
CA LYS A 29 11.64 -16.87 -31.47
C LYS A 29 10.21 -17.10 -31.96
N LYS A 30 9.52 -18.13 -31.43
CA LYS A 30 8.10 -18.40 -31.77
C LYS A 30 7.15 -17.30 -31.30
N ILE A 31 7.40 -16.72 -30.13
CA ILE A 31 6.61 -15.59 -29.60
C ILE A 31 6.70 -14.38 -30.56
N LYS A 32 7.90 -14.09 -31.10
CA LYS A 32 8.05 -13.03 -32.10
C LYS A 32 7.32 -13.31 -33.42
N GLN A 33 7.02 -14.58 -33.72
CA GLN A 33 6.21 -14.99 -34.86
C GLN A 33 4.70 -14.97 -34.56
N GLY A 34 4.30 -14.61 -33.32
CA GLY A 34 2.90 -14.50 -32.92
C GLY A 34 2.28 -15.78 -32.35
N ASP A 35 3.08 -16.79 -31.97
CA ASP A 35 2.57 -18.03 -31.37
C ASP A 35 2.10 -17.79 -29.93
N ALA A 36 0.78 -17.82 -29.71
CA ALA A 36 0.15 -17.63 -28.40
C ALA A 36 0.46 -18.79 -27.44
N ASN A 37 0.57 -20.04 -27.94
CA ASN A 37 0.88 -21.21 -27.12
C ASN A 37 2.32 -21.14 -26.59
N ALA A 38 3.26 -20.73 -27.43
CA ALA A 38 4.64 -20.51 -27.02
C ALA A 38 4.74 -19.42 -25.94
N ARG A 39 3.94 -18.35 -26.06
CA ARG A 39 3.86 -17.27 -25.07
C ARG A 39 3.36 -17.77 -23.72
N GLU A 40 2.31 -18.57 -23.70
CA GLU A 40 1.76 -19.14 -22.46
C GLU A 40 2.78 -20.08 -21.78
N GLN A 41 3.40 -20.97 -22.55
CA GLN A 41 4.45 -21.88 -22.04
C GLN A 41 5.64 -21.11 -21.47
N PHE A 42 6.05 -20.04 -22.13
CA PHE A 42 7.16 -19.21 -21.66
C PHE A 42 6.82 -18.47 -20.37
N ILE A 43 5.60 -17.95 -20.25
CA ILE A 43 5.10 -17.32 -19.01
C ILE A 43 5.14 -18.33 -17.87
N LYS A 44 4.50 -19.51 -18.04
CA LYS A 44 4.45 -20.58 -17.02
C LYS A 44 5.84 -21.00 -16.57
N GLY A 45 6.78 -21.15 -17.51
CA GLY A 45 8.15 -21.56 -17.21
C GLY A 45 9.04 -20.51 -16.53
N ASN A 46 8.59 -19.26 -16.45
CA ASN A 46 9.30 -18.17 -15.75
C ASN A 46 8.62 -17.67 -14.48
N LEU A 47 7.49 -18.24 -14.06
CA LEU A 47 6.78 -17.85 -12.82
C LEU A 47 7.67 -18.00 -11.58
N ARG A 48 8.58 -18.98 -11.54
CA ARG A 48 9.57 -19.13 -10.44
C ARG A 48 10.48 -17.93 -10.30
N LEU A 49 10.81 -17.24 -11.40
CA LEU A 49 11.57 -15.99 -11.35
C LEU A 49 10.79 -14.90 -10.62
N VAL A 50 9.50 -14.75 -10.93
CA VAL A 50 8.63 -13.80 -10.24
C VAL A 50 8.56 -14.11 -8.76
N LEU A 51 8.35 -15.38 -8.38
CA LEU A 51 8.31 -15.80 -6.97
C LEU A 51 9.58 -15.44 -6.21
N SER A 52 10.75 -15.68 -6.82
CA SER A 52 12.04 -15.36 -6.18
C SER A 52 12.23 -13.86 -5.92
N ILE A 53 11.58 -13.01 -6.73
CA ILE A 53 11.61 -11.57 -6.57
C ILE A 53 10.61 -11.13 -5.50
N VAL A 54 9.39 -11.67 -5.53
CA VAL A 54 8.32 -11.36 -4.55
C VAL A 54 8.75 -11.70 -3.13
N GLN A 55 9.47 -12.80 -2.92
CA GLN A 55 10.01 -13.18 -1.61
C GLN A 55 10.89 -12.11 -0.96
N ARG A 56 11.50 -11.21 -1.73
CA ARG A 56 12.28 -10.08 -1.18
C ARG A 56 11.40 -9.00 -0.55
N PHE A 57 10.09 -9.02 -0.81
CA PHE A 57 9.10 -8.06 -0.32
C PHE A 57 8.22 -8.62 0.80
N ASN A 58 8.59 -9.77 1.41
CA ASN A 58 7.82 -10.38 2.51
C ASN A 58 7.64 -9.48 3.76
N GLN A 59 8.43 -8.41 3.87
CA GLN A 59 8.31 -7.43 4.96
C GLN A 59 7.31 -6.30 4.63
N SER A 60 6.78 -6.26 3.41
CA SER A 60 5.70 -5.32 3.09
C SER A 60 4.39 -5.85 3.68
N ASN A 61 3.53 -4.93 4.17
CA ASN A 61 2.20 -5.28 4.70
C ASN A 61 1.19 -5.67 3.59
N GLU A 62 1.65 -5.78 2.35
CA GLU A 62 0.82 -6.10 1.19
C GLU A 62 0.65 -7.61 1.03
N ASN A 63 -0.48 -7.99 0.42
CA ASN A 63 -0.77 -9.39 0.14
C ASN A 63 0.24 -9.94 -0.89
N ILE A 64 0.86 -11.08 -0.56
CA ILE A 64 1.82 -11.77 -1.43
C ILE A 64 1.20 -12.14 -2.78
N ASP A 65 -0.09 -12.50 -2.80
CA ASP A 65 -0.82 -12.83 -4.03
C ASP A 65 -0.91 -11.62 -4.98
N ASP A 66 -1.17 -10.43 -4.45
CA ASP A 66 -1.23 -9.20 -5.23
C ASP A 66 0.16 -8.84 -5.77
N LEU A 67 1.19 -8.94 -4.94
CA LEU A 67 2.58 -8.72 -5.37
C LEU A 67 3.00 -9.69 -6.47
N PHE A 68 2.56 -10.94 -6.38
CA PHE A 68 2.83 -11.95 -7.40
C PHE A 68 2.13 -11.61 -8.73
N GLN A 69 0.86 -11.23 -8.69
CA GLN A 69 0.12 -10.82 -9.89
C GLN A 69 0.77 -9.61 -10.56
N ILE A 70 1.14 -8.59 -9.79
CA ILE A 70 1.85 -7.41 -10.30
C ILE A 70 3.22 -7.79 -10.87
N GLY A 71 3.93 -8.70 -10.21
CA GLY A 71 5.18 -9.25 -10.73
C GLY A 71 4.99 -9.97 -12.06
N CYS A 72 3.91 -10.73 -12.22
CA CYS A 72 3.55 -11.38 -13.48
C CYS A 72 3.25 -10.36 -14.59
N ILE A 73 2.57 -9.24 -14.28
CA ILE A 73 2.36 -8.15 -15.24
C ILE A 73 3.70 -7.57 -15.68
N GLY A 74 4.63 -7.34 -14.76
CA GLY A 74 5.98 -6.86 -15.07
C GLY A 74 6.75 -7.84 -15.98
N MET A 75 6.62 -9.14 -15.73
CA MET A 75 7.21 -10.19 -16.56
C MET A 75 6.60 -10.23 -17.96
N ILE A 76 5.28 -10.09 -18.08
CA ILE A 76 4.58 -10.07 -19.38
C ILE A 76 5.06 -8.87 -20.20
N LYS A 77 5.13 -7.68 -19.60
CA LYS A 77 5.71 -6.49 -20.26
C LYS A 77 7.15 -6.71 -20.69
N ALA A 78 7.94 -7.44 -19.89
CA ALA A 78 9.31 -7.78 -20.26
C ALA A 78 9.34 -8.73 -21.47
N ILE A 79 8.44 -9.71 -21.56
CA ILE A 79 8.36 -10.63 -22.73
C ILE A 79 8.01 -9.85 -24.00
N ASP A 80 7.02 -8.96 -23.93
CA ASP A 80 6.53 -8.21 -25.08
C ASP A 80 7.59 -7.23 -25.63
N ASN A 81 8.43 -6.68 -24.75
CA ASN A 81 9.46 -5.69 -25.11
C ASN A 81 10.88 -6.28 -25.26
N PHE A 82 11.06 -7.60 -25.09
CA PHE A 82 12.39 -8.20 -25.14
C PHE A 82 12.95 -8.26 -26.56
N ASP A 83 14.17 -7.75 -26.74
CA ASP A 83 14.89 -7.82 -27.99
C ASP A 83 15.97 -8.91 -27.97
N LEU A 84 15.82 -9.91 -28.85
CA LEU A 84 16.76 -11.02 -29.00
C LEU A 84 18.12 -10.61 -29.59
N SER A 85 18.19 -9.43 -30.24
CA SER A 85 19.42 -8.95 -30.90
C SER A 85 20.50 -8.52 -29.90
N GLN A 86 20.11 -8.19 -28.66
CA GLN A 86 21.01 -7.60 -27.66
C GLN A 86 21.91 -8.61 -26.94
N ASN A 87 21.84 -9.90 -27.27
CA ASN A 87 22.68 -10.95 -26.69
C ASN A 87 22.72 -10.98 -25.12
N VAL A 88 21.59 -10.59 -24.48
CA VAL A 88 21.41 -10.56 -23.02
C VAL A 88 20.43 -11.66 -22.62
N GLN A 89 20.65 -12.26 -21.46
CA GLN A 89 19.69 -13.27 -20.95
C GLN A 89 18.37 -12.58 -20.58
N PHE A 90 17.24 -13.23 -20.92
CA PHE A 90 15.90 -12.73 -20.59
C PHE A 90 15.74 -12.38 -19.10
N SER A 91 16.30 -13.22 -18.20
CA SER A 91 16.22 -12.97 -16.74
C SER A 91 16.87 -11.64 -16.34
N THR A 92 17.98 -11.27 -16.97
CA THR A 92 18.67 -10.01 -16.68
C THR A 92 17.81 -8.79 -17.06
N TYR A 93 17.06 -8.89 -18.16
CA TYR A 93 16.14 -7.85 -18.59
C TYR A 93 14.82 -7.85 -17.79
N ALA A 94 14.28 -9.04 -17.48
CA ALA A 94 12.98 -9.17 -16.79
C ALA A 94 13.03 -8.74 -15.33
N VAL A 95 14.12 -9.02 -14.60
CA VAL A 95 14.23 -8.69 -13.17
C VAL A 95 14.02 -7.20 -12.88
N PRO A 96 14.68 -6.24 -13.55
CA PRO A 96 14.42 -4.81 -13.36
C PRO A 96 12.97 -4.41 -13.69
N MET A 97 12.37 -5.02 -14.73
CA MET A 97 10.99 -4.74 -15.12
C MET A 97 9.99 -5.19 -14.06
N ILE A 98 10.16 -6.40 -13.54
CA ILE A 98 9.33 -6.96 -12.47
C ILE A 98 9.47 -6.11 -11.20
N LEU A 99 10.70 -5.80 -10.79
CA LEU A 99 10.98 -4.94 -9.64
C LEU A 99 10.38 -3.54 -9.80
N GLY A 100 10.44 -2.99 -11.01
CA GLY A 100 9.87 -1.69 -11.34
C GLY A 100 8.35 -1.66 -11.14
N GLU A 101 7.63 -2.67 -11.63
CA GLU A 101 6.18 -2.76 -11.47
C GLU A 101 5.78 -2.99 -10.00
N ILE A 102 6.48 -3.87 -9.27
CA ILE A 102 6.21 -4.09 -7.84
C ILE A 102 6.46 -2.80 -7.03
N LYS A 103 7.59 -2.13 -7.23
CA LYS A 103 7.89 -0.86 -6.55
C LYS A 103 6.88 0.24 -6.89
N ARG A 104 6.40 0.27 -8.16
CA ARG A 104 5.37 1.20 -8.59
C ARG A 104 4.05 0.91 -7.88
N TYR A 105 3.63 -0.34 -7.82
CA TYR A 105 2.44 -0.77 -7.11
C TYR A 105 2.51 -0.38 -5.63
N LEU A 106 3.58 -0.76 -4.92
CA LEU A 106 3.77 -0.42 -3.50
C LEU A 106 3.76 1.09 -3.23
N ARG A 107 4.21 1.89 -4.20
CA ARG A 107 4.15 3.34 -4.09
C ARG A 107 2.75 3.90 -4.29
N ASP A 108 1.99 3.33 -5.23
CA ASP A 108 0.73 3.90 -5.70
C ASP A 108 -0.49 3.28 -4.96
N ASN A 109 -0.32 2.10 -4.31
CA ASN A 109 -1.37 1.34 -3.58
C ASN A 109 -1.52 1.76 -2.11
N ASN A 110 -1.45 3.04 -1.80
CA ASN A 110 -1.74 3.52 -0.44
C ASN A 110 -3.20 4.00 -0.35
N SER A 111 -3.85 3.72 0.79
CA SER A 111 -5.23 4.16 1.08
C SER A 111 -5.38 5.68 0.99
N ILE A 112 -4.34 6.43 1.36
CA ILE A 112 -4.29 7.89 1.27
C ILE A 112 -3.21 8.28 0.26
N ARG A 113 -3.57 9.12 -0.71
CA ARG A 113 -2.63 9.61 -1.71
C ARG A 113 -1.74 10.69 -1.12
N VAL A 114 -0.46 10.39 -0.98
CA VAL A 114 0.59 11.33 -0.53
C VAL A 114 1.41 11.80 -1.73
N SER A 115 1.74 13.10 -1.79
CA SER A 115 2.58 13.66 -2.85
C SER A 115 3.99 13.02 -2.84
N ARG A 116 4.64 12.97 -4.01
CA ARG A 116 5.99 12.39 -4.11
C ARG A 116 7.00 13.15 -3.25
N SER A 117 6.95 14.48 -3.27
CA SER A 117 7.86 15.33 -2.47
C SER A 117 7.74 15.06 -0.97
N MET A 118 6.50 14.97 -0.44
CA MET A 118 6.29 14.64 0.99
C MET A 118 6.83 13.26 1.33
N ARG A 119 6.57 12.26 0.47
CA ARG A 119 7.06 10.90 0.67
C ARG A 119 8.59 10.84 0.65
N ASP A 120 9.24 11.53 -0.30
CA ASP A 120 10.70 11.60 -0.38
C ASP A 120 11.29 12.29 0.87
N THR A 121 10.64 13.34 1.37
CA THR A 121 11.03 14.01 2.63
C THR A 121 10.88 13.06 3.82
N ALA A 122 9.77 12.32 3.92
CA ALA A 122 9.57 11.34 4.99
C ALA A 122 10.62 10.23 4.95
N TYR A 123 10.92 9.65 3.78
CA TYR A 123 11.97 8.63 3.66
C TYR A 123 13.36 9.15 4.03
N LYS A 124 13.70 10.36 3.61
CA LYS A 124 14.97 11.01 4.02
C LYS A 124 15.01 11.20 5.54
N ALA A 125 13.88 11.63 6.15
CA ALA A 125 13.79 11.82 7.59
C ALA A 125 13.97 10.50 8.36
N ILE A 126 13.30 9.42 7.95
CA ILE A 126 13.43 8.09 8.55
C ILE A 126 14.87 7.58 8.41
N TYR A 127 15.44 7.65 7.21
CA TYR A 127 16.82 7.22 6.96
C TYR A 127 17.84 8.01 7.82
N THR A 128 17.66 9.33 7.91
CA THR A 128 18.52 10.19 8.73
C THR A 128 18.35 9.91 10.22
N LYS A 129 17.11 9.65 10.69
CA LYS A 129 16.83 9.22 12.06
C LYS A 129 17.61 7.94 12.38
N GLU A 130 17.53 6.92 11.53
CA GLU A 130 18.27 5.67 11.73
C GLU A 130 19.79 5.86 11.73
N LYS A 131 20.31 6.66 10.78
CA LYS A 131 21.74 6.98 10.69
C LYS A 131 22.24 7.66 11.96
N LEU A 132 21.54 8.69 12.44
CA LEU A 132 21.91 9.42 13.65
C LEU A 132 21.78 8.57 14.91
N THR A 133 20.74 7.72 14.99
CA THR A 133 20.56 6.77 16.10
C THR A 133 21.73 5.80 16.18
N LYS A 134 22.17 5.24 15.04
CA LYS A 134 23.34 4.33 15.00
C LYS A 134 24.63 5.03 15.40
N LEU A 135 24.82 6.30 15.00
CA LEU A 135 26.04 7.06 15.30
C LEU A 135 26.10 7.52 16.77
N ARG A 136 24.98 7.97 17.32
CA ARG A 136 24.93 8.61 18.65
C ARG A 136 24.43 7.70 19.75
N GLN A 137 23.95 6.50 19.40
CA GLN A 137 23.28 5.54 20.33
C GLN A 137 22.13 6.18 21.15
N LYS A 138 21.56 7.26 20.62
CA LYS A 138 20.43 8.00 21.19
C LYS A 138 19.47 8.42 20.07
N GLU A 139 18.18 8.43 20.36
CA GLU A 139 17.17 8.94 19.41
C GLU A 139 17.40 10.43 19.13
N PRO A 140 17.55 10.82 17.85
CA PRO A 140 17.71 12.21 17.49
C PRO A 140 16.38 12.96 17.62
N THR A 141 16.47 14.24 17.95
CA THR A 141 15.33 15.16 17.96
C THR A 141 14.94 15.56 16.54
N ILE A 142 13.69 16.01 16.33
CA ILE A 142 13.22 16.48 15.03
C ILE A 142 14.09 17.65 14.52
N ASN A 143 14.55 18.52 15.42
CA ASN A 143 15.44 19.65 15.06
C ASN A 143 16.79 19.16 14.51
N GLU A 144 17.36 18.10 15.06
CA GLU A 144 18.63 17.53 14.59
C GLU A 144 18.44 16.89 13.21
N ILE A 145 17.32 16.20 13.00
CA ILE A 145 16.96 15.63 11.67
C ILE A 145 16.76 16.76 10.66
N ALA A 146 16.07 17.83 11.03
CA ALA A 146 15.83 19.00 10.19
C ALA A 146 17.14 19.68 9.76
N SER A 147 18.06 19.84 10.70
CA SER A 147 19.38 20.44 10.43
C SER A 147 20.24 19.57 9.49
N GLU A 148 20.17 18.24 9.61
CA GLU A 148 20.94 17.31 8.76
C GLU A 148 20.38 17.24 7.33
N ILE A 149 19.05 17.34 7.16
CA ILE A 149 18.38 17.25 5.84
C ILE A 149 18.31 18.62 5.16
N GLY A 150 18.34 19.71 5.93
CA GLY A 150 18.15 21.08 5.42
C GLY A 150 16.71 21.43 5.06
N VAL A 151 15.73 20.84 5.77
CA VAL A 151 14.29 21.06 5.57
C VAL A 151 13.68 21.60 6.87
N PRO A 152 12.70 22.50 6.83
CA PRO A 152 11.99 22.99 8.01
C PRO A 152 11.39 21.83 8.83
N LYS A 153 11.41 21.95 10.18
CA LYS A 153 10.89 20.91 11.08
C LYS A 153 9.40 20.64 10.86
N GLU A 154 8.64 21.68 10.52
CA GLU A 154 7.21 21.61 10.24
C GLU A 154 6.92 20.68 9.05
N ASP A 155 7.71 20.79 7.99
CA ASP A 155 7.58 19.95 6.78
C ASP A 155 7.95 18.48 7.08
N ILE A 156 8.90 18.25 7.98
CA ILE A 156 9.29 16.90 8.38
C ILE A 156 8.17 16.25 9.20
N VAL A 157 7.59 16.96 10.16
CA VAL A 157 6.46 16.45 10.96
C VAL A 157 5.29 16.13 10.05
N LEU A 158 4.91 17.06 9.18
CA LEU A 158 3.82 16.88 8.23
C LEU A 158 4.07 15.68 7.29
N ALA A 159 5.30 15.52 6.80
CA ALA A 159 5.67 14.42 5.93
C ALA A 159 5.62 13.06 6.65
N LEU A 160 6.08 12.99 7.90
CA LEU A 160 6.04 11.77 8.70
C LEU A 160 4.61 11.37 9.07
N GLU A 161 3.74 12.33 9.40
CA GLU A 161 2.32 12.08 9.65
C GLU A 161 1.59 11.61 8.38
N ALA A 162 1.88 12.21 7.23
CA ALA A 162 1.25 11.86 5.97
C ALA A 162 1.57 10.44 5.48
N VAL A 163 2.71 9.85 5.88
CA VAL A 163 3.14 8.50 5.46
C VAL A 163 2.66 7.42 6.44
N GLN A 164 2.05 7.78 7.57
CA GLN A 164 1.50 6.80 8.50
C GLN A 164 0.38 5.98 7.84
N THR A 165 0.42 4.67 8.09
CA THR A 165 -0.65 3.77 7.65
C THR A 165 -1.91 3.99 8.47
N PRO A 166 -3.10 4.07 7.85
CA PRO A 166 -4.35 4.14 8.57
C PRO A 166 -4.55 2.90 9.44
N VAL A 167 -5.07 3.10 10.64
CA VAL A 167 -5.46 2.03 11.56
C VAL A 167 -6.90 1.62 11.26
N SER A 168 -7.21 0.33 11.35
CA SER A 168 -8.58 -0.14 11.18
C SER A 168 -9.46 0.31 12.34
N LEU A 169 -10.67 0.78 12.05
CA LEU A 169 -11.65 1.09 13.10
C LEU A 169 -12.07 -0.16 13.88
N TYR A 170 -11.96 -1.33 13.28
CA TYR A 170 -12.25 -2.62 13.91
C TYR A 170 -11.01 -3.28 14.52
N GLU A 171 -9.91 -2.54 14.66
CA GLU A 171 -8.74 -3.04 15.38
C GLU A 171 -9.05 -3.09 16.87
N PRO A 172 -8.86 -4.25 17.53
CA PRO A 172 -9.10 -4.39 18.96
C PRO A 172 -8.06 -3.60 19.75
N VAL A 173 -8.50 -2.63 20.53
CA VAL A 173 -7.63 -1.85 21.43
C VAL A 173 -7.36 -2.62 22.72
N TYR A 174 -8.36 -3.35 23.20
CA TYR A 174 -8.28 -4.11 24.44
C TYR A 174 -9.06 -5.41 24.30
N ASN A 175 -8.43 -6.52 24.69
CA ASN A 175 -9.03 -7.85 24.67
C ASN A 175 -8.68 -8.60 25.97
N ASP A 176 -9.55 -8.54 26.97
CA ASP A 176 -9.34 -9.14 28.30
C ASP A 176 -10.35 -10.28 28.56
N GLY A 177 -10.67 -11.07 27.55
CA GLY A 177 -11.55 -12.23 27.68
C GLY A 177 -13.05 -11.93 27.88
N GLY A 178 -13.45 -10.64 27.80
CA GLY A 178 -14.82 -10.14 27.78
C GLY A 178 -15.18 -9.52 26.42
N ASP A 179 -16.01 -8.49 26.43
CA ASP A 179 -16.34 -7.72 25.24
C ASP A 179 -15.10 -7.00 24.70
N THR A 180 -14.81 -7.22 23.42
CA THR A 180 -13.66 -6.62 22.76
C THR A 180 -13.96 -5.15 22.46
N LEU A 181 -13.14 -4.23 22.98
CA LEU A 181 -13.21 -2.81 22.68
C LEU A 181 -12.44 -2.52 21.37
N TYR A 182 -13.10 -1.88 20.44
CA TYR A 182 -12.54 -1.48 19.15
C TYR A 182 -12.15 0.00 19.14
N VAL A 183 -11.29 0.40 18.20
CA VAL A 183 -10.96 1.81 17.96
C VAL A 183 -12.23 2.62 17.67
N LEU A 184 -13.21 2.03 16.97
CA LEU A 184 -14.51 2.65 16.67
C LEU A 184 -15.23 3.13 17.93
N ASP A 185 -15.16 2.35 19.03
CA ASP A 185 -15.85 2.67 20.29
C ASP A 185 -15.26 3.88 21.01
N GLN A 186 -14.03 4.26 20.64
CA GLN A 186 -13.33 5.43 21.21
C GLN A 186 -13.55 6.72 20.41
N VAL A 187 -14.12 6.61 19.18
CA VAL A 187 -14.35 7.78 18.32
C VAL A 187 -15.70 8.41 18.68
N SER A 188 -15.65 9.58 19.32
CA SER A 188 -16.87 10.36 19.64
C SER A 188 -17.40 11.11 18.43
N ASP A 189 -18.72 11.15 18.27
CA ASP A 189 -19.36 12.05 17.29
C ASP A 189 -19.42 13.48 17.86
N LYS A 190 -18.61 14.37 17.29
CA LYS A 190 -18.58 15.79 17.71
C LYS A 190 -19.80 16.59 17.28
N LYS A 191 -20.64 16.07 16.39
CA LYS A 191 -21.82 16.76 15.86
C LYS A 191 -23.06 16.55 16.75
N ASP A 192 -23.12 15.47 17.49
CA ASP A 192 -24.27 15.06 18.30
C ASP A 192 -23.95 15.21 19.78
N CYS A 193 -23.63 16.44 20.20
CA CYS A 193 -23.52 16.74 21.64
C CYS A 193 -24.92 16.70 22.26
N GLU A 194 -25.05 16.00 23.40
CA GLU A 194 -26.30 15.89 24.18
C GLU A 194 -26.92 17.26 24.46
N GLU A 195 -26.10 18.29 24.70
CA GLU A 195 -26.54 19.70 24.89
C GLU A 195 -27.31 20.23 23.68
N ASN A 196 -26.87 19.92 22.46
CA ASN A 196 -27.54 20.33 21.23
C ASN A 196 -28.91 19.65 21.06
N TRP A 197 -29.00 18.39 21.46
CA TRP A 197 -30.23 17.60 21.36
C TRP A 197 -31.26 18.10 22.37
N VAL A 198 -30.87 18.25 23.64
CA VAL A 198 -31.73 18.84 24.69
C VAL A 198 -32.19 20.25 24.33
N SER A 199 -31.29 21.09 23.84
CA SER A 199 -31.62 22.46 23.38
C SER A 199 -32.61 22.46 22.22
N ARG A 200 -32.49 21.53 21.26
CA ARG A 200 -33.46 21.40 20.15
C ARG A 200 -34.84 20.95 20.63
N ILE A 201 -34.94 20.05 21.59
CA ILE A 201 -36.21 19.59 22.17
C ILE A 201 -36.85 20.76 22.92
N SER A 202 -36.11 21.44 23.80
CA SER A 202 -36.60 22.59 24.56
C SER A 202 -37.07 23.75 23.66
N LEU A 203 -36.31 23.98 22.56
CA LEU A 203 -36.71 25.01 21.57
C LEU A 203 -37.99 24.59 20.85
N LYS A 204 -38.11 23.33 20.45
CA LYS A 204 -39.33 22.83 19.81
C LYS A 204 -40.56 22.96 20.71
N GLU A 205 -40.44 22.55 21.97
CA GLU A 205 -41.52 22.71 22.95
C GLU A 205 -41.89 24.17 23.22
N ALA A 206 -40.88 25.07 23.28
CA ALA A 206 -41.12 26.48 23.43
C ALA A 206 -41.87 27.07 22.23
N VAL A 207 -41.50 26.70 21.01
CA VAL A 207 -42.18 27.12 19.78
C VAL A 207 -43.61 26.57 19.71
N GLU A 208 -43.84 25.33 20.19
CA GLU A 208 -45.20 24.75 20.23
C GLU A 208 -46.16 25.49 21.17
N LYS A 209 -45.66 26.15 22.21
CA LYS A 209 -46.47 26.96 23.16
C LYS A 209 -46.83 28.34 22.63
N LEU A 210 -46.26 28.79 21.51
CA LEU A 210 -46.54 30.09 20.92
C LEU A 210 -47.91 30.14 20.20
N SER A 211 -48.49 31.34 20.10
CA SER A 211 -49.69 31.55 19.32
C SER A 211 -49.47 31.30 17.81
N PRO A 212 -50.52 30.97 17.02
CA PRO A 212 -50.39 30.73 15.58
C PRO A 212 -49.74 31.88 14.80
N ARG A 213 -49.96 33.13 15.24
CA ARG A 213 -49.38 34.33 14.63
C ARG A 213 -47.87 34.41 14.89
N GLU A 214 -47.45 34.14 16.12
CA GLU A 214 -46.05 34.17 16.52
C GLU A 214 -45.25 33.03 15.87
N LYS A 215 -45.82 31.82 15.81
CA LYS A 215 -45.22 30.70 15.06
C LYS A 215 -44.92 31.07 13.62
N ARG A 216 -45.89 31.68 12.95
CA ARG A 216 -45.76 32.09 11.55
C ARG A 216 -44.64 33.12 11.36
N ILE A 217 -44.51 34.07 12.30
CA ILE A 217 -43.46 35.09 12.26
C ILE A 217 -42.08 34.46 12.41
N ILE A 218 -41.92 33.53 13.39
CA ILE A 218 -40.66 32.85 13.61
C ILE A 218 -40.26 31.98 12.41
N THR A 219 -41.19 31.17 11.84
CA THR A 219 -40.96 30.34 10.68
C THR A 219 -40.60 31.10 9.40
N MET A 220 -41.06 32.40 9.31
CA MET A 220 -40.72 33.25 8.17
C MET A 220 -39.35 33.93 8.31
N ARG A 221 -38.81 34.00 9.53
CA ARG A 221 -37.58 34.72 9.82
C ARG A 221 -36.37 33.82 9.96
N PHE A 222 -36.57 32.56 10.37
CA PHE A 222 -35.55 31.55 10.64
C PHE A 222 -35.89 30.22 9.94
#